data_68652f9805301f95a63f50c94b213eb8
#
_entry.id   68652f9805301f95a63f50c94b213eb8
#
_cell.length_a   1.000
_cell.length_b   1.000
_cell.length_c   1.000
_cell.angle_alpha   90.00
_cell.angle_beta   90.00
_cell.angle_gamma   90.00
#
_symmetry.space_group_name_H-M   'P 1'
#
loop_
_entity.id
_entity.type
_entity.pdbx_description
1 polymer ?
#
loop_
_entity_poly.entity_id
_entity_poly.type
_entity_poly.pdbx_seq_one_letter_code
_entity_poly.pdbx_strand_id
1 'polypeptide(L)'
;MRQAGFDECGSVIRWTESAGEGPARVYVHGLGAASTIYHAHIAAHPLLAGRRSLFVDLPGHGISDRPAGFGYRLEDHADALAAALDAAGVGGPGGAELVAHSMGGAVAIVLAHRRPDLVSRLVLTEANLDPHPPASASSSGIASWTEDEFAHGGGFARVLQRIGPAWAATMRLADPLALHRSATWLVRGTRPTMRRMLMDLRVPRVFLQGALSGELPGADELMTSGVRVITVPDAGHNVMFDAPDAFAQAIAAGGPDAPAPAAADASSAPQP
;
A
#
# COMPACT_ATOMS: atom_id res chain seq x y z
N MET A 1 14.89 12.71 -7.28
CA MET A 1 15.05 11.28 -6.95
C MET A 1 16.01 11.16 -5.77
N ARG A 2 15.68 10.36 -4.78
CA ARG A 2 16.44 10.05 -3.57
C ARG A 2 16.63 8.54 -3.47
N GLN A 3 17.56 8.08 -2.62
CA GLN A 3 17.83 6.66 -2.41
C GLN A 3 18.42 6.37 -1.03
N ALA A 4 18.27 5.12 -0.57
CA ALA A 4 18.89 4.58 0.64
C ALA A 4 19.35 3.14 0.41
N GLY A 5 20.46 2.73 1.02
CA GLY A 5 20.87 1.33 1.06
C GLY A 5 19.92 0.51 1.93
N PHE A 6 19.62 -0.74 1.53
CA PHE A 6 18.72 -1.60 2.31
C PHE A 6 19.27 -3.02 2.55
N ASP A 7 20.38 -3.37 1.93
CA ASP A 7 21.06 -4.65 2.18
C ASP A 7 22.59 -4.49 2.25
N GLU A 8 23.28 -5.54 2.70
CA GLU A 8 24.74 -5.58 2.83
C GLU A 8 25.47 -5.59 1.47
N CYS A 9 24.75 -5.90 0.39
CA CYS A 9 25.30 -5.91 -0.99
C CYS A 9 25.29 -4.52 -1.62
N GLY A 10 24.79 -3.50 -0.93
CA GLY A 10 24.72 -2.12 -1.43
C GLY A 10 23.54 -1.85 -2.36
N SER A 11 22.53 -2.72 -2.38
CA SER A 11 21.29 -2.46 -3.13
C SER A 11 20.55 -1.27 -2.53
N VAL A 12 19.89 -0.48 -3.39
CA VAL A 12 19.22 0.76 -2.97
C VAL A 12 17.73 0.75 -3.28
N ILE A 13 16.95 1.20 -2.29
CA ILE A 13 15.56 1.58 -2.47
C ILE A 13 15.50 3.05 -2.88
N ARG A 14 14.63 3.38 -3.85
CA ARG A 14 14.52 4.73 -4.40
C ARG A 14 13.11 5.30 -4.29
N TRP A 15 13.05 6.63 -4.21
CA TRP A 15 11.81 7.38 -4.23
C TRP A 15 11.94 8.70 -4.98
N THR A 16 10.82 9.18 -5.49
CA THR A 16 10.65 10.57 -5.91
C THR A 16 9.98 11.35 -4.80
N GLU A 17 10.19 12.65 -4.75
CA GLU A 17 9.70 13.51 -3.68
C GLU A 17 9.20 14.83 -4.24
N SER A 18 8.02 15.27 -3.79
CA SER A 18 7.54 16.63 -3.94
C SER A 18 7.73 17.39 -2.64
N ALA A 19 8.20 18.64 -2.76
CA ALA A 19 8.30 19.55 -1.63
C ALA A 19 6.91 19.89 -1.07
N GLY A 20 6.86 20.23 0.21
CA GLY A 20 5.64 20.63 0.90
C GLY A 20 5.86 20.78 2.39
N GLU A 21 4.82 21.16 3.11
CA GLU A 21 4.85 21.41 4.55
C GLU A 21 4.25 20.26 5.36
N GLY A 22 4.46 20.28 6.68
CA GLY A 22 3.90 19.34 7.65
C GLY A 22 4.52 17.93 7.60
N PRO A 23 3.93 16.98 8.35
CA PRO A 23 4.39 15.60 8.35
C PRO A 23 4.34 14.98 6.95
N ALA A 24 5.37 14.21 6.59
CA ALA A 24 5.46 13.62 5.27
C ALA A 24 4.33 12.61 5.02
N ARG A 25 3.81 12.62 3.79
CA ARG A 25 2.94 11.57 3.28
C ARG A 25 3.74 10.65 2.38
N VAL A 26 3.71 9.36 2.65
CA VAL A 26 4.47 8.35 1.91
C VAL A 26 3.51 7.43 1.18
N TYR A 27 3.64 7.39 -0.13
CA TYR A 27 2.84 6.56 -1.01
C TYR A 27 3.59 5.28 -1.36
N VAL A 28 2.91 4.14 -1.16
CA VAL A 28 3.49 2.79 -1.38
C VAL A 28 2.56 1.98 -2.30
N HIS A 29 3.11 1.56 -3.41
CA HIS A 29 2.39 0.86 -4.48
C HIS A 29 2.13 -0.62 -4.17
N GLY A 30 1.23 -1.24 -4.94
CA GLY A 30 0.96 -2.68 -4.95
C GLY A 30 1.91 -3.49 -5.84
N LEU A 31 1.68 -4.81 -5.91
CA LEU A 31 2.46 -5.75 -6.72
C LEU A 31 2.45 -5.33 -8.20
N GLY A 32 3.62 -5.24 -8.82
CA GLY A 32 3.76 -4.88 -10.22
C GLY A 32 3.39 -3.43 -10.56
N ALA A 33 3.31 -2.56 -9.55
CA ALA A 33 3.02 -1.14 -9.73
C ALA A 33 4.26 -0.27 -9.48
N ALA A 34 4.11 1.05 -9.59
CA ALA A 34 5.12 2.06 -9.25
C ALA A 34 4.43 3.25 -8.57
N SER A 35 4.99 3.73 -7.46
CA SER A 35 4.28 4.68 -6.58
C SER A 35 3.99 6.02 -7.24
N THR A 36 4.92 6.56 -8.01
CA THR A 36 4.71 7.82 -8.73
C THR A 36 3.55 7.70 -9.73
N ILE A 37 3.48 6.60 -10.48
CA ILE A 37 2.44 6.40 -11.50
C ILE A 37 1.06 6.23 -10.86
N TYR A 38 0.98 5.51 -9.75
CA TYR A 38 -0.29 5.21 -9.08
C TYR A 38 -0.82 6.36 -8.21
N HIS A 39 0.05 7.24 -7.70
CA HIS A 39 -0.36 8.17 -6.66
C HIS A 39 -0.02 9.64 -6.91
N ALA A 40 0.77 9.99 -7.94
CA ALA A 40 1.16 11.40 -8.15
C ALA A 40 -0.05 12.31 -8.42
N HIS A 41 -1.04 11.84 -9.18
CA HIS A 41 -2.28 12.58 -9.45
C HIS A 41 -3.11 12.75 -8.18
N ILE A 42 -3.10 11.77 -7.27
CA ILE A 42 -3.76 11.87 -5.97
C ILE A 42 -3.05 12.89 -5.07
N ALA A 43 -1.71 12.85 -5.00
CA ALA A 43 -0.96 13.83 -4.22
C ALA A 43 -1.14 15.27 -4.71
N ALA A 44 -1.40 15.45 -6.01
CA ALA A 44 -1.70 16.74 -6.63
C ALA A 44 -3.17 17.19 -6.46
N HIS A 45 -4.04 16.35 -5.91
CA HIS A 45 -5.44 16.70 -5.68
C HIS A 45 -5.54 17.91 -4.73
N PRO A 46 -6.46 18.90 -4.97
CA PRO A 46 -6.56 20.12 -4.17
C PRO A 46 -6.65 19.90 -2.65
N LEU A 47 -7.29 18.84 -2.19
CA LEU A 47 -7.38 18.49 -0.77
C LEU A 47 -6.05 18.00 -0.16
N LEU A 48 -5.08 17.62 -0.98
CA LEU A 48 -3.84 16.95 -0.55
C LEU A 48 -2.57 17.71 -0.96
N ALA A 49 -2.70 18.64 -1.89
CA ALA A 49 -1.60 19.42 -2.42
C ALA A 49 -0.92 20.27 -1.32
N GLY A 50 0.34 20.60 -1.53
CA GLY A 50 1.12 21.40 -0.58
C GLY A 50 1.77 20.60 0.57
N ARG A 51 1.47 19.30 0.70
CA ARG A 51 2.12 18.43 1.68
C ARG A 51 3.35 17.75 1.08
N ARG A 52 4.45 17.67 1.88
CA ARG A 52 5.62 16.88 1.50
C ARG A 52 5.20 15.43 1.20
N SER A 53 5.47 14.96 -0.02
CA SER A 53 5.03 13.64 -0.49
C SER A 53 6.20 12.84 -1.04
N LEU A 54 6.35 11.59 -0.56
CA LEU A 54 7.34 10.63 -1.01
C LEU A 54 6.62 9.50 -1.77
N PHE A 55 7.10 9.17 -2.97
CA PHE A 55 6.60 8.05 -3.77
C PHE A 55 7.68 6.98 -3.82
N VAL A 56 7.56 5.99 -2.95
CA VAL A 56 8.61 4.98 -2.75
C VAL A 56 8.31 3.76 -3.61
N ASP A 57 9.24 3.36 -4.47
CA ASP A 57 9.16 2.11 -5.19
C ASP A 57 9.85 1.01 -4.38
N LEU A 58 9.12 -0.06 -4.07
CA LEU A 58 9.63 -1.19 -3.30
C LEU A 58 10.73 -1.95 -4.06
N PRO A 59 11.66 -2.65 -3.39
CA PRO A 59 12.66 -3.49 -4.06
C PRO A 59 12.06 -4.38 -5.14
N GLY A 60 12.74 -4.48 -6.27
CA GLY A 60 12.25 -5.25 -7.42
C GLY A 60 11.24 -4.52 -8.32
N HIS A 61 10.83 -3.29 -7.99
CA HIS A 61 9.81 -2.53 -8.70
C HIS A 61 10.32 -1.14 -9.11
N GLY A 62 9.72 -0.58 -10.15
CA GLY A 62 9.92 0.79 -10.60
C GLY A 62 11.40 1.16 -10.74
N ILE A 63 11.82 2.19 -9.99
CA ILE A 63 13.19 2.73 -10.02
C ILE A 63 14.12 2.14 -8.96
N SER A 64 13.64 1.26 -8.06
CA SER A 64 14.46 0.59 -7.04
C SER A 64 15.25 -0.59 -7.62
N ASP A 65 16.32 -0.98 -6.92
CA ASP A 65 17.16 -2.11 -7.33
C ASP A 65 16.42 -3.45 -7.24
N ARG A 66 16.95 -4.44 -7.98
CA ARG A 66 16.37 -5.76 -8.21
C ARG A 66 17.34 -6.87 -7.82
N PRO A 67 17.79 -6.96 -6.54
CA PRO A 67 18.80 -7.95 -6.17
C PRO A 67 18.24 -9.37 -6.22
N ALA A 68 18.84 -10.25 -7.02
CA ALA A 68 18.41 -11.64 -7.16
C ALA A 68 18.51 -12.44 -5.86
N GLY A 69 19.45 -12.07 -4.97
CA GLY A 69 19.63 -12.69 -3.66
C GLY A 69 18.65 -12.22 -2.58
N PHE A 70 17.81 -11.23 -2.85
CA PHE A 70 16.86 -10.71 -1.87
C PHE A 70 15.64 -11.63 -1.73
N GLY A 71 15.13 -11.76 -0.49
CA GLY A 71 14.04 -12.70 -0.19
C GLY A 71 12.67 -12.25 -0.69
N TYR A 72 12.45 -10.93 -0.79
CA TYR A 72 11.17 -10.31 -1.17
C TYR A 72 10.00 -10.71 -0.28
N ARG A 73 10.28 -11.06 1.00
CA ARG A 73 9.24 -11.24 2.00
C ARG A 73 8.60 -9.89 2.35
N LEU A 74 7.40 -9.92 2.92
CA LEU A 74 6.75 -8.68 3.37
C LEU A 74 7.60 -7.95 4.41
N GLU A 75 8.28 -8.70 5.28
CA GLU A 75 9.24 -8.16 6.26
C GLU A 75 10.47 -7.53 5.59
N ASP A 76 11.00 -8.17 4.54
CA ASP A 76 12.17 -7.66 3.80
C ASP A 76 11.82 -6.33 3.11
N HIS A 77 10.63 -6.25 2.49
CA HIS A 77 10.12 -5.01 1.93
C HIS A 77 9.89 -3.92 2.99
N ALA A 78 9.37 -4.30 4.17
CA ALA A 78 9.16 -3.37 5.27
C ALA A 78 10.48 -2.81 5.82
N ASP A 79 11.52 -3.65 5.94
CA ASP A 79 12.84 -3.23 6.40
C ASP A 79 13.50 -2.28 5.36
N ALA A 80 13.36 -2.57 4.06
CA ALA A 80 13.82 -1.66 3.00
C ALA A 80 13.05 -0.32 3.01
N LEU A 81 11.73 -0.36 3.20
CA LEU A 81 10.91 0.85 3.33
C LEU A 81 11.32 1.66 4.56
N ALA A 82 11.61 1.01 5.71
CA ALA A 82 12.14 1.68 6.90
C ALA A 82 13.44 2.43 6.59
N ALA A 83 14.38 1.81 5.88
CA ALA A 83 15.63 2.44 5.48
C ALA A 83 15.39 3.70 4.63
N ALA A 84 14.41 3.66 3.72
CA ALA A 84 14.03 4.84 2.94
C ALA A 84 13.47 5.96 3.81
N LEU A 85 12.60 5.65 4.79
CA LEU A 85 12.00 6.63 5.69
C LEU A 85 13.05 7.24 6.63
N ASP A 86 13.93 6.42 7.22
CA ASP A 86 15.03 6.88 8.05
C ASP A 86 15.94 7.85 7.26
N ALA A 87 16.34 7.47 6.03
CA ALA A 87 17.17 8.31 5.17
C ALA A 87 16.46 9.59 4.68
N ALA A 88 15.13 9.56 4.57
CA ALA A 88 14.33 10.72 4.22
C ALA A 88 14.12 11.68 5.42
N GLY A 89 14.59 11.30 6.61
CA GLY A 89 14.35 12.03 7.85
C GLY A 89 12.86 12.06 8.24
N VAL A 90 12.15 10.97 7.94
CA VAL A 90 10.73 10.81 8.25
C VAL A 90 10.63 9.84 9.42
N GLY A 91 10.48 10.38 10.59
CA GLY A 91 10.41 9.62 11.85
C GLY A 91 10.48 10.56 13.04
N GLY A 92 10.40 10.02 14.26
CA GLY A 92 10.39 10.82 15.49
C GLY A 92 8.99 11.34 15.83
N PRO A 93 8.87 12.40 16.65
CA PRO A 93 7.59 12.92 17.11
C PRO A 93 6.72 13.37 15.92
N GLY A 94 5.87 12.52 15.45
CA GLY A 94 4.99 12.82 14.32
C GLY A 94 4.99 11.81 13.18
N GLY A 95 6.00 10.96 13.01
CA GLY A 95 6.03 9.90 11.99
C GLY A 95 5.52 10.29 10.59
N ALA A 96 5.42 9.32 9.68
CA ALA A 96 4.81 9.50 8.37
C ALA A 96 3.34 9.06 8.35
N GLU A 97 2.53 9.73 7.54
CA GLU A 97 1.27 9.18 7.05
C GLU A 97 1.57 8.24 5.88
N LEU A 98 1.31 6.94 6.02
CA LEU A 98 1.47 5.98 4.93
C LEU A 98 0.16 5.82 4.17
N VAL A 99 0.18 6.08 2.88
CA VAL A 99 -0.92 5.80 1.93
C VAL A 99 -0.48 4.63 1.07
N ALA A 100 -1.07 3.46 1.30
CA ALA A 100 -0.53 2.22 0.77
C ALA A 100 -1.61 1.35 0.12
N HIS A 101 -1.30 0.80 -1.06
CA HIS A 101 -2.21 0.01 -1.87
C HIS A 101 -1.81 -1.46 -1.92
N SER A 102 -2.79 -2.37 -1.79
CA SER A 102 -2.63 -3.82 -2.03
C SER A 102 -1.44 -4.41 -1.27
N MET A 103 -0.45 -4.99 -1.94
CA MET A 103 0.81 -5.47 -1.34
C MET A 103 1.52 -4.38 -0.53
N GLY A 104 1.58 -3.15 -1.04
CA GLY A 104 2.16 -2.04 -0.29
C GLY A 104 1.44 -1.78 1.03
N GLY A 105 0.14 -2.04 1.10
CA GLY A 105 -0.64 -2.00 2.33
C GLY A 105 -0.21 -3.07 3.34
N ALA A 106 0.01 -4.31 2.88
CA ALA A 106 0.56 -5.38 3.73
C ALA A 106 1.95 -5.00 4.27
N VAL A 107 2.83 -4.47 3.40
CA VAL A 107 4.17 -3.98 3.79
C VAL A 107 4.07 -2.84 4.80
N ALA A 108 3.16 -1.88 4.60
CA ALA A 108 2.96 -0.75 5.51
C ALA A 108 2.45 -1.19 6.89
N ILE A 109 1.60 -2.21 6.96
CA ILE A 109 1.14 -2.81 8.23
C ILE A 109 2.33 -3.47 8.96
N VAL A 110 3.14 -4.26 8.26
CA VAL A 110 4.33 -4.90 8.83
C VAL A 110 5.32 -3.85 9.33
N LEU A 111 5.57 -2.80 8.54
CA LEU A 111 6.42 -1.68 8.96
C LEU A 111 5.90 -1.01 10.22
N ALA A 112 4.62 -0.63 10.27
CA ALA A 112 4.02 0.04 11.43
C ALA A 112 4.08 -0.82 12.70
N HIS A 113 3.98 -2.14 12.55
CA HIS A 113 4.12 -3.09 13.66
C HIS A 113 5.57 -3.19 14.17
N ARG A 114 6.56 -3.18 13.27
CA ARG A 114 7.98 -3.34 13.60
C ARG A 114 8.66 -2.03 13.99
N ARG A 115 8.26 -0.91 13.37
CA ARG A 115 8.83 0.43 13.51
C ARG A 115 7.71 1.47 13.74
N PRO A 116 7.00 1.37 14.88
CA PRO A 116 5.90 2.29 15.20
C PRO A 116 6.36 3.76 15.31
N ASP A 117 7.65 3.99 15.52
CA ASP A 117 8.29 5.31 15.52
C ASP A 117 8.25 6.02 14.16
N LEU A 118 8.15 5.27 13.06
CA LEU A 118 8.13 5.81 11.70
C LEU A 118 6.73 6.15 11.19
N VAL A 119 5.67 5.68 11.84
CA VAL A 119 4.31 5.74 11.30
C VAL A 119 3.37 6.45 12.25
N SER A 120 2.78 7.57 11.79
CA SER A 120 1.76 8.31 12.53
C SER A 120 0.34 7.94 12.15
N ARG A 121 0.13 7.44 10.93
CA ARG A 121 -1.20 7.08 10.40
C ARG A 121 -1.07 6.10 9.24
N LEU A 122 -2.07 5.22 9.10
CA LEU A 122 -2.21 4.34 7.93
C LEU A 122 -3.50 4.67 7.16
N VAL A 123 -3.37 4.86 5.86
CA VAL A 123 -4.48 4.87 4.89
C VAL A 123 -4.24 3.72 3.92
N LEU A 124 -4.97 2.65 4.09
CA LEU A 124 -4.82 1.40 3.35
C LEU A 124 -5.91 1.29 2.31
N THR A 125 -5.57 0.90 1.10
CA THR A 125 -6.52 0.69 0.02
C THR A 125 -6.37 -0.73 -0.50
N GLU A 126 -7.44 -1.54 -0.39
CA GLU A 126 -7.45 -2.92 -0.89
C GLU A 126 -6.25 -3.75 -0.39
N ALA A 127 -5.77 -3.48 0.83
CA ALA A 127 -4.59 -4.10 1.39
C ALA A 127 -4.82 -5.59 1.68
N ASN A 128 -3.80 -6.41 1.40
CA ASN A 128 -3.82 -7.83 1.76
C ASN A 128 -3.70 -7.98 3.28
N LEU A 129 -4.70 -8.60 3.91
CA LEU A 129 -4.76 -8.77 5.37
C LEU A 129 -4.48 -10.19 5.83
N ASP A 130 -4.81 -11.18 5.00
CA ASP A 130 -4.75 -12.59 5.37
C ASP A 130 -4.02 -13.41 4.31
N PRO A 131 -3.45 -14.57 4.69
CA PRO A 131 -2.96 -15.55 3.74
C PRO A 131 -4.09 -15.99 2.78
N HIS A 132 -3.77 -16.17 1.52
CA HIS A 132 -4.73 -16.65 0.54
C HIS A 132 -4.39 -18.06 0.06
N PRO A 133 -5.37 -18.95 -0.15
CA PRO A 133 -5.14 -20.21 -0.86
C PRO A 133 -4.56 -19.92 -2.26
N PRO A 134 -3.64 -20.76 -2.79
CA PRO A 134 -3.02 -20.53 -4.10
C PRO A 134 -4.03 -20.35 -5.24
N ALA A 135 -5.17 -21.01 -5.21
CA ALA A 135 -6.21 -20.93 -6.23
C ALA A 135 -6.98 -19.58 -6.25
N SER A 136 -6.96 -18.83 -5.15
CA SER A 136 -7.56 -17.50 -5.02
C SER A 136 -6.53 -16.40 -4.90
N ALA A 137 -5.25 -16.76 -4.98
CA ALA A 137 -4.14 -15.88 -4.79
C ALA A 137 -4.03 -14.89 -5.92
N SER A 138 -4.48 -13.72 -5.65
CA SER A 138 -4.41 -12.50 -6.43
C SER A 138 -5.00 -12.62 -7.85
N SER A 139 -5.61 -11.57 -8.32
CA SER A 139 -6.09 -11.42 -9.70
C SER A 139 -5.00 -11.66 -10.76
N SER A 140 -3.71 -11.58 -10.37
CA SER A 140 -2.58 -11.86 -11.26
C SER A 140 -2.31 -13.35 -11.48
N GLY A 141 -2.61 -14.21 -10.49
CA GLY A 141 -2.28 -15.64 -10.51
C GLY A 141 -0.77 -15.94 -10.59
N ILE A 142 0.11 -14.98 -10.22
CA ILE A 142 1.56 -15.12 -10.32
C ILE A 142 2.05 -16.26 -9.41
N ALA A 143 1.55 -16.36 -8.19
CA ALA A 143 1.96 -17.37 -7.23
C ALA A 143 1.55 -18.81 -7.59
N SER A 144 0.76 -19.03 -8.64
CA SER A 144 0.44 -20.37 -9.15
C SER A 144 1.50 -20.95 -10.08
N TRP A 145 2.46 -20.15 -10.52
CA TRP A 145 3.61 -20.59 -11.30
C TRP A 145 4.75 -21.05 -10.40
N THR A 146 5.63 -21.89 -10.89
CA THR A 146 6.97 -22.02 -10.29
C THR A 146 7.79 -20.76 -10.59
N GLU A 147 8.81 -20.48 -9.78
CA GLU A 147 9.67 -19.31 -9.98
C GLU A 147 10.33 -19.32 -11.36
N ASP A 148 10.85 -20.47 -11.79
CA ASP A 148 11.51 -20.63 -13.09
C ASP A 148 10.55 -20.49 -14.26
N GLU A 149 9.37 -21.13 -14.20
CA GLU A 149 8.36 -21.00 -15.24
C GLU A 149 7.86 -19.55 -15.37
N PHE A 150 7.71 -18.84 -14.25
CA PHE A 150 7.28 -17.46 -14.28
C PHE A 150 8.36 -16.53 -14.82
N ALA A 151 9.58 -16.60 -14.28
CA ALA A 151 10.65 -15.68 -14.60
C ALA A 151 11.31 -15.97 -15.97
N HIS A 152 11.45 -17.26 -16.35
CA HIS A 152 12.21 -17.68 -17.52
C HIS A 152 11.38 -18.50 -18.53
N GLY A 153 10.34 -19.19 -18.08
CA GLY A 153 9.48 -20.04 -18.90
C GLY A 153 8.33 -19.33 -19.63
N GLY A 154 8.32 -17.99 -19.65
CA GLY A 154 7.32 -17.18 -20.36
C GLY A 154 6.05 -16.88 -19.54
N GLY A 155 5.99 -17.27 -18.26
CA GLY A 155 4.84 -16.99 -17.36
C GLY A 155 4.60 -15.49 -17.21
N PHE A 156 5.66 -14.71 -17.05
CA PHE A 156 5.58 -13.25 -16.97
C PHE A 156 4.91 -12.63 -18.21
N ALA A 157 5.31 -13.03 -19.40
CA ALA A 157 4.72 -12.54 -20.65
C ALA A 157 3.22 -12.89 -20.76
N ARG A 158 2.83 -14.11 -20.33
CA ARG A 158 1.43 -14.54 -20.32
C ARG A 158 0.58 -13.73 -19.32
N VAL A 159 1.13 -13.43 -18.15
CA VAL A 159 0.44 -12.56 -17.17
C VAL A 159 0.25 -11.16 -17.75
N LEU A 160 1.26 -10.57 -18.36
CA LEU A 160 1.15 -9.24 -18.99
C LEU A 160 0.08 -9.16 -20.10
N GLN A 161 -0.16 -10.26 -20.82
CA GLN A 161 -1.21 -10.33 -21.85
C GLN A 161 -2.62 -10.43 -21.25
N ARG A 162 -2.75 -10.94 -20.04
CA ARG A 162 -4.04 -11.22 -19.39
C ARG A 162 -4.54 -10.06 -18.52
N ILE A 163 -3.63 -9.33 -17.88
CA ILE A 163 -4.00 -8.21 -17.00
C ILE A 163 -4.33 -6.95 -17.79
N GLY A 164 -5.06 -6.00 -17.17
CA GLY A 164 -5.42 -4.74 -17.81
C GLY A 164 -4.20 -3.90 -18.22
N PRO A 165 -4.33 -3.03 -19.24
CA PRO A 165 -3.20 -2.35 -19.87
C PRO A 165 -2.45 -1.41 -18.92
N ALA A 166 -3.14 -0.73 -18.00
CA ALA A 166 -2.51 0.15 -17.02
C ALA A 166 -1.58 -0.62 -16.07
N TRP A 167 -2.04 -1.77 -15.55
CA TRP A 167 -1.22 -2.61 -14.69
C TRP A 167 -0.09 -3.28 -15.47
N ALA A 168 -0.36 -3.76 -16.70
CA ALA A 168 0.69 -4.33 -17.55
C ALA A 168 1.81 -3.31 -17.86
N ALA A 169 1.48 -2.04 -18.02
CA ALA A 169 2.46 -0.99 -18.28
C ALA A 169 3.45 -0.83 -17.11
N THR A 170 2.94 -0.77 -15.89
CA THR A 170 3.79 -0.64 -14.70
C THR A 170 4.49 -1.94 -14.32
N MET A 171 3.84 -3.10 -14.52
CA MET A 171 4.44 -4.40 -14.23
C MET A 171 5.69 -4.68 -15.07
N ARG A 172 5.79 -4.11 -16.29
CA ARG A 172 7.04 -4.15 -17.10
C ARG A 172 8.22 -3.43 -16.45
N LEU A 173 7.96 -2.57 -15.46
CA LEU A 173 9.00 -1.90 -14.67
C LEU A 173 9.43 -2.73 -13.45
N ALA A 174 8.86 -3.90 -13.25
CA ALA A 174 9.21 -4.79 -12.16
C ALA A 174 10.03 -6.01 -12.67
N ASP A 175 10.86 -6.53 -11.80
CA ASP A 175 11.63 -7.76 -12.07
C ASP A 175 10.74 -8.99 -11.91
N PRO A 176 10.73 -9.95 -12.88
CA PRO A 176 9.88 -11.14 -12.79
C PRO A 176 10.15 -12.00 -11.56
N LEU A 177 11.41 -12.15 -11.13
CA LEU A 177 11.78 -12.90 -9.94
C LEU A 177 11.20 -12.24 -8.67
N ALA A 178 11.38 -10.92 -8.56
CA ALA A 178 10.83 -10.13 -7.47
C ALA A 178 9.30 -10.22 -7.40
N LEU A 179 8.62 -10.13 -8.55
CA LEU A 179 7.17 -10.29 -8.65
C LEU A 179 6.70 -11.65 -8.15
N HIS A 180 7.34 -12.73 -8.59
CA HIS A 180 6.99 -14.08 -8.19
C HIS A 180 7.18 -14.30 -6.68
N ARG A 181 8.33 -13.90 -6.14
CA ARG A 181 8.63 -14.05 -4.72
C ARG A 181 7.66 -13.21 -3.87
N SER A 182 7.45 -11.95 -4.22
CA SER A 182 6.51 -11.08 -3.52
C SER A 182 5.08 -11.63 -3.55
N ALA A 183 4.59 -12.11 -4.70
CA ALA A 183 3.29 -12.74 -4.82
C ALA A 183 3.17 -14.00 -3.97
N THR A 184 4.22 -14.83 -3.94
CA THR A 184 4.29 -16.04 -3.11
C THR A 184 4.19 -15.71 -1.63
N TRP A 185 4.89 -14.66 -1.16
CA TRP A 185 4.83 -14.24 0.24
C TRP A 185 3.50 -13.59 0.62
N LEU A 186 2.82 -12.91 -0.32
CA LEU A 186 1.45 -12.45 -0.09
C LEU A 186 0.48 -13.62 0.16
N VAL A 187 0.64 -14.73 -0.59
CA VAL A 187 -0.16 -15.95 -0.40
C VAL A 187 0.15 -16.61 0.95
N ARG A 188 1.42 -16.70 1.32
CA ARG A 188 1.85 -17.30 2.59
C ARG A 188 1.47 -16.42 3.79
N GLY A 189 1.45 -15.11 3.62
CA GLY A 189 1.23 -14.13 4.68
C GLY A 189 2.34 -14.11 5.72
N THR A 190 2.08 -13.45 6.83
CA THR A 190 2.99 -13.29 7.98
C THR A 190 2.45 -13.99 9.22
N ARG A 191 3.28 -14.08 10.27
CA ARG A 191 2.87 -14.52 11.62
C ARG A 191 3.42 -13.55 12.67
N PRO A 192 2.52 -12.81 13.39
CA PRO A 192 1.05 -12.79 13.25
C PRO A 192 0.60 -12.34 11.84
N THR A 193 -0.68 -12.54 11.49
CA THR A 193 -1.23 -12.09 10.20
C THR A 193 -1.24 -10.56 10.10
N MET A 194 -1.23 -10.01 8.89
CA MET A 194 -1.35 -8.56 8.67
C MET A 194 -2.63 -8.00 9.30
N ARG A 195 -3.75 -8.77 9.25
CA ARG A 195 -5.00 -8.44 9.95
C ARG A 195 -4.77 -8.26 11.44
N ARG A 196 -4.14 -9.24 12.10
CA ARG A 196 -3.87 -9.16 13.53
C ARG A 196 -2.97 -7.99 13.88
N MET A 197 -1.88 -7.79 13.12
CA MET A 197 -1.01 -6.63 13.30
C MET A 197 -1.79 -5.32 13.17
N LEU A 198 -2.61 -5.17 12.10
CA LEU A 198 -3.42 -3.97 11.87
C LEU A 198 -4.36 -3.68 13.06
N MET A 199 -5.01 -4.70 13.59
CA MET A 199 -5.92 -4.55 14.73
C MET A 199 -5.18 -4.12 16.01
N ASP A 200 -3.95 -4.56 16.22
CA ASP A 200 -3.14 -4.27 17.41
C ASP A 200 -2.46 -2.90 17.37
N LEU A 201 -2.35 -2.26 16.20
CA LEU A 201 -1.76 -0.93 16.07
C LEU A 201 -2.56 0.14 16.86
N ARG A 202 -1.85 1.17 17.33
CA ARG A 202 -2.45 2.29 18.08
C ARG A 202 -2.60 3.57 17.27
N VAL A 203 -1.97 3.64 16.11
CA VAL A 203 -2.08 4.80 15.22
C VAL A 203 -3.47 4.85 14.55
N PRO A 204 -3.95 6.01 14.12
CA PRO A 204 -5.16 6.11 13.29
C PRO A 204 -5.05 5.27 12.03
N ARG A 205 -6.08 4.48 11.73
CA ARG A 205 -6.11 3.52 10.62
C ARG A 205 -7.39 3.68 9.81
N VAL A 206 -7.23 3.82 8.50
CA VAL A 206 -8.33 3.83 7.54
C VAL A 206 -8.11 2.69 6.55
N PHE A 207 -9.15 1.93 6.25
CA PHE A 207 -9.15 0.90 5.22
C PHE A 207 -10.21 1.24 4.17
N LEU A 208 -9.79 1.43 2.94
CA LEU A 208 -10.68 1.66 1.80
C LEU A 208 -10.87 0.35 1.03
N GLN A 209 -12.13 0.02 0.79
CA GLN A 209 -12.57 -1.11 -0.02
C GLN A 209 -13.38 -0.57 -1.21
N GLY A 210 -13.05 -0.96 -2.41
CA GLY A 210 -13.91 -0.72 -3.58
C GLY A 210 -15.12 -1.64 -3.56
N ALA A 211 -16.32 -1.13 -3.77
CA ALA A 211 -17.55 -1.92 -3.74
C ALA A 211 -17.56 -3.06 -4.78
N LEU A 212 -16.87 -2.86 -5.92
CA LEU A 212 -16.76 -3.87 -6.98
C LEU A 212 -15.76 -4.99 -6.66
N SER A 213 -14.93 -4.85 -5.62
CA SER A 213 -14.04 -5.91 -5.12
C SER A 213 -14.76 -6.93 -4.23
N GLY A 214 -16.03 -6.68 -3.90
CA GLY A 214 -16.83 -7.50 -2.99
C GLY A 214 -16.72 -7.07 -1.54
N GLU A 215 -17.26 -7.88 -0.64
CA GLU A 215 -17.24 -7.59 0.79
C GLU A 215 -15.86 -7.82 1.40
N LEU A 216 -15.46 -6.97 2.34
CA LEU A 216 -14.24 -7.17 3.14
C LEU A 216 -14.50 -8.20 4.24
N PRO A 217 -13.92 -9.41 4.18
CA PRO A 217 -14.11 -10.39 5.23
C PRO A 217 -13.67 -9.84 6.59
N GLY A 218 -14.47 -10.00 7.64
CA GLY A 218 -14.15 -9.54 8.99
C GLY A 218 -14.10 -8.01 9.15
N ALA A 219 -14.85 -7.25 8.34
CA ALA A 219 -14.94 -5.79 8.45
C ALA A 219 -15.38 -5.33 9.85
N ASP A 220 -16.35 -6.03 10.47
CA ASP A 220 -16.83 -5.71 11.81
C ASP A 220 -15.74 -5.85 12.87
N GLU A 221 -14.89 -6.86 12.77
CA GLU A 221 -13.74 -7.04 13.67
C GLU A 221 -12.74 -5.88 13.54
N LEU A 222 -12.45 -5.46 12.30
CA LEU A 222 -11.59 -4.32 12.04
C LEU A 222 -12.18 -3.04 12.65
N MET A 223 -13.47 -2.77 12.43
CA MET A 223 -14.16 -1.60 12.98
C MET A 223 -14.16 -1.62 14.51
N THR A 224 -14.44 -2.76 15.11
CA THR A 224 -14.39 -2.94 16.58
C THR A 224 -12.99 -2.69 17.14
N SER A 225 -11.94 -2.99 16.38
CA SER A 225 -10.55 -2.69 16.77
C SER A 225 -10.15 -1.22 16.58
N GLY A 226 -11.04 -0.37 16.03
CA GLY A 226 -10.81 1.04 15.77
C GLY A 226 -10.24 1.36 14.38
N VAL A 227 -10.29 0.41 13.43
CA VAL A 227 -10.02 0.70 12.02
C VAL A 227 -11.26 1.33 11.39
N ARG A 228 -11.13 2.49 10.77
CA ARG A 228 -12.21 3.09 9.99
C ARG A 228 -12.27 2.39 8.62
N VAL A 229 -13.30 1.60 8.40
CA VAL A 229 -13.56 0.95 7.10
C VAL A 229 -14.47 1.84 6.25
N ILE A 230 -14.09 2.08 4.99
CA ILE A 230 -14.83 2.89 4.02
C ILE A 230 -15.00 2.07 2.76
N THR A 231 -16.25 1.80 2.38
CA THR A 231 -16.57 1.21 1.08
C THR A 231 -16.82 2.32 0.06
N VAL A 232 -16.07 2.30 -1.04
CA VAL A 232 -16.14 3.31 -2.12
C VAL A 232 -17.04 2.77 -3.23
N PRO A 233 -18.21 3.40 -3.50
CA PRO A 233 -19.09 2.99 -4.59
C PRO A 233 -18.38 3.06 -5.95
N ASP A 234 -18.81 2.20 -6.88
CA ASP A 234 -18.34 2.16 -8.28
C ASP A 234 -16.82 2.01 -8.48
N ALA A 235 -16.08 1.68 -7.43
CA ALA A 235 -14.65 1.44 -7.45
C ALA A 235 -14.33 -0.05 -7.27
N GLY A 236 -13.29 -0.52 -7.97
CA GLY A 236 -12.69 -1.84 -7.78
C GLY A 236 -11.36 -1.73 -7.03
N HIS A 237 -10.44 -2.65 -7.35
CA HIS A 237 -9.14 -2.77 -6.68
C HIS A 237 -8.25 -1.51 -6.79
N ASN A 238 -8.43 -0.70 -7.81
CA ASN A 238 -7.64 0.51 -8.05
C ASN A 238 -8.42 1.79 -7.73
N VAL A 239 -8.90 1.92 -6.49
CA VAL A 239 -9.71 3.06 -6.03
C VAL A 239 -9.12 4.43 -6.41
N MET A 240 -7.78 4.57 -6.46
CA MET A 240 -7.09 5.79 -6.83
C MET A 240 -7.34 6.20 -8.30
N PHE A 241 -7.72 5.27 -9.17
CA PHE A 241 -8.08 5.54 -10.56
C PHE A 241 -9.59 5.59 -10.76
N ASP A 242 -10.32 4.70 -10.08
CA ASP A 242 -11.76 4.55 -10.28
C ASP A 242 -12.54 5.69 -9.60
N ALA A 243 -12.09 6.14 -8.42
CA ALA A 243 -12.74 7.18 -7.61
C ALA A 243 -11.72 8.11 -6.92
N PRO A 244 -10.93 8.90 -7.70
CA PRO A 244 -9.83 9.71 -7.15
C PRO A 244 -10.28 10.73 -6.11
N ASP A 245 -11.46 11.35 -6.27
CA ASP A 245 -11.99 12.32 -5.31
C ASP A 245 -12.34 11.66 -3.96
N ALA A 246 -13.00 10.50 -3.98
CA ALA A 246 -13.33 9.75 -2.77
C ALA A 246 -12.04 9.26 -2.07
N PHE A 247 -11.04 8.84 -2.83
CA PHE A 247 -9.74 8.45 -2.29
C PHE A 247 -9.03 9.64 -1.64
N ALA A 248 -8.99 10.80 -2.30
CA ALA A 248 -8.39 12.01 -1.76
C ALA A 248 -9.12 12.48 -0.49
N GLN A 249 -10.46 12.43 -0.46
CA GLN A 249 -11.26 12.73 0.73
C GLN A 249 -10.94 11.81 1.91
N ALA A 250 -10.82 10.50 1.66
CA ALA A 250 -10.47 9.53 2.72
C ALA A 250 -9.06 9.77 3.28
N ILE A 251 -8.10 10.19 2.46
CA ILE A 251 -6.77 10.59 2.90
C ILE A 251 -6.85 11.88 3.73
N ALA A 252 -7.59 12.90 3.27
CA ALA A 252 -7.72 14.17 3.96
C ALA A 252 -8.49 14.03 5.30
N ALA A 253 -9.51 13.19 5.35
CA ALA A 253 -10.33 12.96 6.53
C ALA A 253 -9.54 12.25 7.65
N GLY A 254 -9.12 13.00 8.68
CA GLY A 254 -8.37 12.49 9.84
C GLY A 254 -6.87 12.74 9.77
N GLY A 255 -6.40 13.56 8.84
CA GLY A 255 -5.11 14.23 8.96
C GLY A 255 -5.10 15.17 10.17
N PRO A 256 -3.93 15.63 10.66
CA PRO A 256 -3.83 16.55 11.80
C PRO A 256 -4.61 17.85 11.61
N ASP A 257 -4.96 18.19 10.36
CA ASP A 257 -5.71 19.38 9.98
C ASP A 257 -7.18 19.09 9.62
N ALA A 258 -7.68 17.86 9.88
CA ALA A 258 -9.06 17.52 9.54
C ALA A 258 -10.02 18.28 10.46
N PRO A 259 -11.06 18.99 9.92
CA PRO A 259 -12.12 19.51 10.75
C PRO A 259 -12.77 18.37 11.52
N ALA A 260 -13.10 18.60 12.78
CA ALA A 260 -13.84 17.64 13.60
C ALA A 260 -15.07 17.15 12.81
N PRO A 261 -15.40 15.84 12.85
CA PRO A 261 -16.58 15.34 12.18
C PRO A 261 -17.79 16.18 12.65
N ALA A 262 -18.50 16.78 11.69
CA ALA A 262 -19.75 17.46 11.99
C ALA A 262 -20.64 16.46 12.74
N ALA A 263 -21.08 16.83 13.94
CA ALA A 263 -21.99 16.00 14.71
C ALA A 263 -23.19 15.66 13.81
N ALA A 264 -23.44 14.37 13.63
CA ALA A 264 -24.60 13.91 12.89
C ALA A 264 -25.83 14.56 13.55
N ASP A 265 -26.54 15.40 12.80
CA ASP A 265 -27.73 16.10 13.25
C ASP A 265 -28.83 15.05 13.52
N ALA A 266 -28.98 14.69 14.78
CA ALA A 266 -29.97 13.73 15.26
C ALA A 266 -31.38 14.38 15.34
N SER A 267 -31.71 15.30 14.42
CA SER A 267 -32.97 16.02 14.39
C SER A 267 -33.78 15.78 13.10
N SER A 268 -34.21 14.53 12.91
CA SER A 268 -35.38 14.25 12.06
C SER A 268 -36.08 12.96 12.52
N ALA A 269 -36.61 13.00 13.75
CA ALA A 269 -37.69 12.09 14.08
C ALA A 269 -38.99 12.70 13.58
N PRO A 270 -39.83 12.01 12.81
CA PRO A 270 -41.17 12.49 12.50
C PRO A 270 -41.98 12.48 13.79
N GLN A 271 -42.54 13.62 14.11
CA GLN A 271 -43.59 13.71 15.17
C GLN A 271 -44.87 13.07 14.67
N PRO A 272 -45.68 12.52 15.60
CA PRO A 272 -46.87 11.69 15.30
C PRO A 272 -48.04 12.43 14.67
#